data_84eb6255b408c1ba0ef91c6ae4f824ab
#
_entry.id   84eb6255b408c1ba0ef91c6ae4f824ab
#
_cell.length_a   1.000
_cell.length_b   1.000
_cell.length_c   1.000
_cell.angle_alpha   90.00
_cell.angle_beta   90.00
_cell.angle_gamma   90.00
#
_symmetry.space_group_name_H-M   'P 1'
#
loop_
_entity.id
_entity.type
_entity.pdbx_description
1 polymer ?
#
loop_
_entity_poly.entity_id
_entity_poly.type
_entity_poly.pdbx_seq_one_letter_code
_entity_poly.pdbx_strand_id
1 'polypeptide(L)'
;SAIDNPTLGIAIAAAAVGTAVGMLLFATLSNGAGIGYANAYSSYANMDEWLSNLGKFPQEWFALFGVDAHYGMGIFTPESIVNIIRLGVSVIILIVPIFGLIFMGRLDRRQRYAVFAHFGLSAVIMFGYIFGILSAANWRLSPMICTGIFASAATFTGLRRSRVSVRFEAITACLLALLSLVSTVTIAKMDSNGIVNNEKYQLICVLEAYGLDYGYATFWNSQVITVLSDSEVRAANIDVNEKGIAPCRYQANMKWFEDQEGVDRYFVLLSDREVETLRATDDWALFDALVTDEIKLDNWTIYLFDSTAFLD
;
A
#
# COMPACT_ATOMS: atom_id res chain seq x y z
N SER A 1 -5.38 -7.24 -39.82
CA SER A 1 -4.58 -6.09 -40.23
C SER A 1 -3.51 -5.87 -39.17
N ALA A 2 -2.26 -5.97 -39.56
CA ALA A 2 -1.14 -5.58 -38.74
C ALA A 2 -1.38 -4.12 -38.30
N ILE A 3 -1.05 -3.82 -37.03
CA ILE A 3 -0.90 -2.42 -36.59
C ILE A 3 0.16 -1.87 -37.55
N ASP A 4 -0.20 -0.83 -38.31
CA ASP A 4 0.75 -0.19 -39.20
C ASP A 4 1.99 0.18 -38.39
N ASN A 5 3.14 -0.39 -38.74
CA ASN A 5 4.40 -0.21 -38.04
C ASN A 5 4.69 1.26 -37.65
N PRO A 6 4.34 2.30 -38.48
CA PRO A 6 4.56 3.70 -38.08
C PRO A 6 3.68 4.15 -36.92
N THR A 7 2.42 3.71 -36.80
CA THR A 7 1.53 4.10 -35.70
C THR A 7 2.00 3.50 -34.36
N LEU A 8 2.50 2.27 -34.37
CA LEU A 8 3.08 1.63 -33.19
C LEU A 8 4.37 2.35 -32.78
N GLY A 9 5.23 2.68 -33.74
CA GLY A 9 6.48 3.42 -33.50
C GLY A 9 6.22 4.78 -32.85
N ILE A 10 5.23 5.53 -33.37
CA ILE A 10 4.83 6.85 -32.83
C ILE A 10 4.27 6.68 -31.40
N ALA A 11 3.45 5.66 -31.13
CA ALA A 11 2.87 5.43 -29.82
C ALA A 11 3.97 5.07 -28.78
N ILE A 12 4.94 4.22 -29.15
CA ILE A 12 6.08 3.86 -28.31
C ILE A 12 6.95 5.10 -28.03
N ALA A 13 7.28 5.88 -29.08
CA ALA A 13 8.06 7.08 -28.93
C ALA A 13 7.35 8.11 -28.04
N ALA A 14 6.05 8.34 -28.23
CA ALA A 14 5.27 9.24 -27.38
C ALA A 14 5.21 8.78 -25.92
N ALA A 15 5.07 7.49 -25.67
CA ALA A 15 5.12 6.93 -24.33
C ALA A 15 6.50 7.10 -23.68
N ALA A 16 7.59 6.83 -24.41
CA ALA A 16 8.95 6.99 -23.93
C ALA A 16 9.27 8.46 -23.61
N VAL A 17 8.92 9.39 -24.51
CA VAL A 17 9.10 10.84 -24.30
C VAL A 17 8.25 11.31 -23.11
N GLY A 18 6.98 10.92 -23.03
CA GLY A 18 6.10 11.27 -21.90
C GLY A 18 6.65 10.77 -20.57
N THR A 19 7.16 9.55 -20.52
CA THR A 19 7.82 8.99 -19.33
C THR A 19 9.08 9.78 -18.96
N ALA A 20 9.95 10.06 -19.92
CA ALA A 20 11.19 10.82 -19.68
C ALA A 20 10.89 12.25 -19.17
N VAL A 21 9.92 12.95 -19.78
CA VAL A 21 9.46 14.27 -19.33
C VAL A 21 8.86 14.21 -17.94
N GLY A 22 8.02 13.20 -17.66
CA GLY A 22 7.43 12.98 -16.35
C GLY A 22 8.48 12.74 -15.27
N MET A 23 9.49 11.92 -15.54
CA MET A 23 10.60 11.67 -14.62
C MET A 23 11.46 12.93 -14.38
N LEU A 24 11.71 13.73 -15.41
CA LEU A 24 12.46 14.99 -15.31
C LEU A 24 11.69 16.01 -14.47
N LEU A 25 10.39 16.17 -14.71
CA LEU A 25 9.53 17.05 -13.93
C LEU A 25 9.45 16.61 -12.47
N PHE A 26 9.27 15.32 -12.23
CA PHE A 26 9.27 14.76 -10.88
C PHE A 26 10.58 15.04 -10.15
N ALA A 27 11.73 14.78 -10.78
CA ALA A 27 13.04 15.03 -10.18
C ALA A 27 13.25 16.51 -9.87
N THR A 28 12.86 17.41 -10.79
CA THR A 28 13.02 18.87 -10.62
C THR A 28 12.13 19.40 -9.50
N LEU A 29 10.87 18.97 -9.46
CA LEU A 29 9.92 19.39 -8.43
C LEU A 29 10.29 18.83 -7.05
N SER A 30 10.69 17.56 -6.98
CA SER A 30 11.11 16.91 -5.74
C SER A 30 12.33 17.59 -5.14
N ASN A 31 13.35 17.86 -5.96
CA ASN A 31 14.56 18.54 -5.53
C ASN A 31 14.27 20.00 -5.10
N GLY A 32 13.41 20.71 -5.84
CA GLY A 32 13.04 22.09 -5.53
C GLY A 32 12.20 22.22 -4.27
N ALA A 33 11.37 21.21 -3.97
CA ALA A 33 10.54 21.17 -2.78
C ALA A 33 11.24 20.57 -1.55
N GLY A 34 12.48 20.09 -1.69
CA GLY A 34 13.20 19.41 -0.61
C GLY A 34 12.58 18.06 -0.21
N ILE A 35 11.76 17.46 -1.11
CA ILE A 35 11.10 16.19 -0.82
C ILE A 35 12.11 15.05 -0.95
N GLY A 36 12.43 14.40 0.15
CA GLY A 36 13.21 13.16 0.17
C GLY A 36 12.36 11.99 -0.33
N TYR A 37 12.83 11.30 -1.35
CA TYR A 37 12.24 10.05 -1.80
C TYR A 37 13.30 8.94 -1.70
N ALA A 38 13.23 8.18 -0.63
CA ALA A 38 14.08 7.01 -0.49
C ALA A 38 13.60 5.92 -1.45
N ASN A 39 14.48 5.51 -2.35
CA ASN A 39 14.20 4.49 -3.37
C ASN A 39 14.32 3.07 -2.77
N ALA A 40 13.76 2.89 -1.55
CA ALA A 40 13.87 1.65 -0.78
C ALA A 40 13.28 0.43 -1.53
N TYR A 41 12.38 0.67 -2.48
CA TYR A 41 11.65 -0.39 -3.18
C TYR A 41 12.19 -0.71 -4.58
N SER A 42 13.31 -0.12 -5.00
CA SER A 42 13.96 -0.39 -6.30
C SER A 42 15.04 -1.47 -6.24
N SER A 43 15.23 -2.11 -5.10
CA SER A 43 16.21 -3.18 -4.93
C SER A 43 15.67 -4.54 -5.37
N TYR A 44 16.58 -5.38 -5.83
CA TYR A 44 16.27 -6.80 -6.04
C TYR A 44 16.24 -7.52 -4.70
N ALA A 45 15.36 -8.51 -4.58
CA ALA A 45 15.40 -9.49 -3.50
C ALA A 45 16.58 -10.46 -3.71
N ASN A 46 17.01 -11.12 -2.64
CA ASN A 46 18.02 -12.16 -2.74
C ASN A 46 17.52 -13.33 -3.62
N MET A 47 18.42 -13.99 -4.33
CA MET A 47 18.04 -15.05 -5.29
C MET A 47 17.33 -16.24 -4.62
N ASP A 48 17.67 -16.57 -3.38
CA ASP A 48 17.03 -17.59 -2.57
C ASP A 48 15.59 -17.27 -2.18
N GLU A 49 15.23 -15.98 -2.17
CA GLU A 49 13.87 -15.52 -1.88
C GLU A 49 12.91 -15.61 -3.08
N TRP A 50 13.41 -15.68 -4.32
CA TRP A 50 12.57 -15.60 -5.52
C TRP A 50 11.50 -16.69 -5.60
N LEU A 51 11.86 -17.94 -5.32
CA LEU A 51 10.90 -19.04 -5.27
C LEU A 51 9.95 -18.92 -4.10
N SER A 52 10.42 -18.45 -2.96
CA SER A 52 9.59 -18.15 -1.78
C SER A 52 8.57 -17.07 -2.11
N ASN A 53 8.98 -15.97 -2.77
CA ASN A 53 8.09 -14.89 -3.18
C ASN A 53 7.01 -15.38 -4.15
N LEU A 54 7.39 -16.19 -5.14
CA LEU A 54 6.41 -16.82 -6.05
C LEU A 54 5.44 -17.72 -5.28
N GLY A 55 5.94 -18.49 -4.32
CA GLY A 55 5.13 -19.38 -3.48
C GLY A 55 4.10 -18.66 -2.61
N LYS A 56 4.38 -17.41 -2.19
CA LYS A 56 3.46 -16.57 -1.41
C LYS A 56 2.31 -16.01 -2.26
N PHE A 57 2.48 -15.88 -3.58
CA PHE A 57 1.52 -15.22 -4.46
C PHE A 57 0.08 -15.73 -4.32
N PRO A 58 -0.23 -17.05 -4.30
CA PRO A 58 -1.60 -17.50 -4.14
C PRO A 58 -2.24 -17.04 -2.83
N GLN A 59 -1.53 -17.14 -1.72
CA GLN A 59 -2.02 -16.71 -0.42
C GLN A 59 -2.29 -15.20 -0.41
N GLU A 60 -1.34 -14.39 -0.88
CA GLU A 60 -1.45 -12.94 -0.94
C GLU A 60 -2.56 -12.49 -1.90
N TRP A 61 -2.72 -13.18 -3.05
CA TRP A 61 -3.79 -12.93 -3.99
C TRP A 61 -5.17 -13.15 -3.35
N PHE A 62 -5.38 -14.28 -2.69
CA PHE A 62 -6.65 -14.58 -2.04
C PHE A 62 -6.93 -13.67 -0.85
N ALA A 63 -5.90 -13.30 -0.09
CA ALA A 63 -6.02 -12.38 1.04
C ALA A 63 -6.51 -10.99 0.61
N LEU A 64 -6.15 -10.51 -0.60
CA LEU A 64 -6.66 -9.25 -1.15
C LEU A 64 -8.17 -9.23 -1.37
N PHE A 65 -8.79 -10.40 -1.58
CA PHE A 65 -10.24 -10.54 -1.67
C PHE A 65 -10.89 -10.77 -0.29
N GLY A 66 -10.08 -10.78 0.76
CA GLY A 66 -10.52 -11.07 2.13
C GLY A 66 -10.93 -12.53 2.31
N VAL A 67 -10.33 -13.44 1.54
CA VAL A 67 -10.50 -14.88 1.75
C VAL A 67 -9.73 -15.25 3.00
N ASP A 68 -10.47 -15.63 4.04
CA ASP A 68 -9.94 -16.11 5.31
C ASP A 68 -10.50 -17.52 5.56
N ALA A 69 -9.71 -18.53 5.18
CA ALA A 69 -10.05 -19.93 5.40
C ALA A 69 -9.03 -20.55 6.36
N HIS A 70 -9.50 -20.96 7.52
CA HIS A 70 -8.66 -21.59 8.53
C HIS A 70 -9.19 -22.98 8.92
N TYR A 71 -8.29 -23.81 9.42
CA TYR A 71 -8.64 -25.16 9.89
C TYR A 71 -9.68 -25.11 11.01
N GLY A 72 -10.72 -25.93 10.90
CA GLY A 72 -11.82 -25.97 11.88
C GLY A 72 -13.00 -25.04 11.56
N MET A 73 -12.92 -24.21 10.52
CA MET A 73 -14.04 -23.39 10.08
C MET A 73 -15.20 -24.26 9.55
N GLY A 74 -16.41 -24.03 10.04
CA GLY A 74 -17.61 -24.75 9.58
C GLY A 74 -17.93 -24.39 8.12
N ILE A 75 -18.18 -25.39 7.27
CA ILE A 75 -18.38 -25.19 5.81
C ILE A 75 -19.66 -24.41 5.47
N PHE A 76 -20.70 -24.52 6.30
CA PHE A 76 -22.02 -23.92 6.05
C PHE A 76 -22.32 -22.73 6.97
N THR A 77 -21.31 -22.05 7.47
CA THR A 77 -21.49 -20.78 8.20
C THR A 77 -21.64 -19.62 7.23
N PRO A 78 -22.31 -18.50 7.62
CA PRO A 78 -22.38 -17.31 6.78
C PRO A 78 -20.99 -16.80 6.32
N GLU A 79 -19.98 -16.86 7.19
CA GLU A 79 -18.60 -16.48 6.92
C GLU A 79 -17.99 -17.38 5.84
N SER A 80 -18.20 -18.70 5.91
CA SER A 80 -17.71 -19.65 4.92
C SER A 80 -18.36 -19.44 3.55
N ILE A 81 -19.67 -19.13 3.50
CA ILE A 81 -20.36 -18.83 2.24
C ILE A 81 -19.76 -17.58 1.60
N VAL A 82 -19.52 -16.52 2.38
CA VAL A 82 -18.87 -15.28 1.90
C VAL A 82 -17.46 -15.58 1.40
N ASN A 83 -16.69 -16.40 2.11
CA ASN A 83 -15.33 -16.79 1.68
C ASN A 83 -15.35 -17.61 0.38
N ILE A 84 -16.31 -18.51 0.18
CA ILE A 84 -16.47 -19.25 -1.09
C ILE A 84 -16.76 -18.27 -2.24
N ILE A 85 -17.61 -17.26 -2.03
CA ILE A 85 -17.91 -16.24 -3.04
C ILE A 85 -16.64 -15.44 -3.36
N ARG A 86 -15.88 -14.97 -2.36
CA ARG A 86 -14.63 -14.25 -2.50
C ARG A 86 -13.60 -15.09 -3.28
N LEU A 87 -13.44 -16.36 -2.91
CA LEU A 87 -12.58 -17.31 -3.63
C LEU A 87 -13.00 -17.45 -5.09
N GLY A 88 -14.30 -17.68 -5.36
CA GLY A 88 -14.82 -17.80 -6.71
C GLY A 88 -14.55 -16.56 -7.57
N VAL A 89 -14.78 -15.36 -7.02
CA VAL A 89 -14.49 -14.09 -7.71
C VAL A 89 -13.00 -13.93 -7.99
N SER A 90 -12.14 -14.20 -7.01
CA SER A 90 -10.69 -14.08 -7.16
C SER A 90 -10.12 -15.03 -8.23
N VAL A 91 -10.64 -16.25 -8.29
CA VAL A 91 -10.28 -17.25 -9.32
C VAL A 91 -10.78 -16.82 -10.70
N ILE A 92 -12.00 -16.29 -10.82
CA ILE A 92 -12.55 -15.78 -12.08
C ILE A 92 -11.68 -14.65 -12.63
N ILE A 93 -11.33 -13.66 -11.79
CA ILE A 93 -10.50 -12.51 -12.20
C ILE A 93 -9.10 -12.95 -12.61
N LEU A 94 -8.56 -14.00 -12.02
CA LEU A 94 -7.25 -14.56 -12.38
C LEU A 94 -7.29 -15.35 -13.68
N ILE A 95 -8.33 -16.19 -13.88
CA ILE A 95 -8.38 -17.18 -14.97
C ILE A 95 -9.03 -16.64 -16.24
N VAL A 96 -10.11 -15.85 -16.13
CA VAL A 96 -10.86 -15.41 -17.33
C VAL A 96 -10.02 -14.59 -18.31
N PRO A 97 -9.13 -13.68 -17.89
CA PRO A 97 -8.22 -13.02 -18.84
C PRO A 97 -7.34 -13.96 -19.65
N ILE A 98 -6.97 -15.13 -19.10
CA ILE A 98 -6.20 -16.17 -19.83
C ILE A 98 -6.99 -16.70 -21.02
N PHE A 99 -8.30 -16.94 -20.84
CA PHE A 99 -9.16 -17.29 -21.97
C PHE A 99 -9.25 -16.17 -23.01
N GLY A 100 -9.23 -14.88 -22.58
CA GLY A 100 -9.12 -13.75 -23.48
C GLY A 100 -7.85 -13.79 -24.32
N LEU A 101 -6.73 -14.17 -23.73
CA LEU A 101 -5.46 -14.36 -24.44
C LEU A 101 -5.52 -15.55 -25.43
N ILE A 102 -6.05 -16.68 -25.00
CA ILE A 102 -6.18 -17.89 -25.83
C ILE A 102 -7.10 -17.63 -27.05
N PHE A 103 -8.22 -16.95 -26.83
CA PHE A 103 -9.23 -16.69 -27.86
C PHE A 103 -9.12 -15.27 -28.45
N MET A 104 -7.94 -14.68 -28.44
CA MET A 104 -7.66 -13.33 -28.92
C MET A 104 -8.24 -13.02 -30.31
N GLY A 105 -8.26 -14.02 -31.21
CA GLY A 105 -8.84 -13.89 -32.56
C GLY A 105 -10.35 -13.60 -32.58
N ARG A 106 -11.07 -13.87 -31.49
CA ARG A 106 -12.52 -13.63 -31.37
C ARG A 106 -12.85 -12.26 -30.74
N LEU A 107 -11.87 -11.62 -30.17
CA LEU A 107 -12.00 -10.32 -29.51
C LEU A 107 -11.88 -9.18 -30.54
N ASP A 108 -12.65 -8.11 -30.35
CA ASP A 108 -12.47 -6.89 -31.10
C ASP A 108 -11.18 -6.15 -30.70
N ARG A 109 -10.84 -5.06 -31.39
CA ARG A 109 -9.61 -4.33 -31.16
C ARG A 109 -9.52 -3.77 -29.73
N ARG A 110 -10.62 -3.25 -29.18
CA ARG A 110 -10.65 -2.63 -27.82
C ARG A 110 -10.50 -3.70 -26.75
N GLN A 111 -11.20 -4.82 -26.93
CA GLN A 111 -11.13 -5.97 -26.02
C GLN A 111 -9.71 -6.56 -25.97
N ARG A 112 -9.03 -6.67 -27.14
CA ARG A 112 -7.63 -7.09 -27.19
C ARG A 112 -6.72 -6.16 -26.42
N TYR A 113 -6.90 -4.84 -26.52
CA TYR A 113 -6.12 -3.88 -25.74
C TYR A 113 -6.32 -4.04 -24.24
N ALA A 114 -7.53 -4.25 -23.76
CA ALA A 114 -7.80 -4.49 -22.34
C ALA A 114 -7.07 -5.73 -21.82
N VAL A 115 -7.11 -6.84 -22.60
CA VAL A 115 -6.41 -8.08 -22.25
C VAL A 115 -4.87 -7.88 -22.27
N PHE A 116 -4.33 -7.24 -23.31
CA PHE A 116 -2.89 -6.97 -23.38
C PHE A 116 -2.41 -6.04 -22.29
N ALA A 117 -3.18 -4.99 -21.98
CA ALA A 117 -2.83 -4.06 -20.89
C ALA A 117 -2.79 -4.77 -19.53
N HIS A 118 -3.76 -5.67 -19.27
CA HIS A 118 -3.75 -6.48 -18.07
C HIS A 118 -2.50 -7.37 -17.96
N PHE A 119 -2.18 -8.12 -19.00
CA PHE A 119 -1.00 -9.00 -18.97
C PHE A 119 0.32 -8.23 -18.94
N GLY A 120 0.41 -7.09 -19.65
CA GLY A 120 1.59 -6.22 -19.59
C GLY A 120 1.82 -5.66 -18.19
N LEU A 121 0.77 -5.13 -17.55
CA LEU A 121 0.85 -4.63 -16.18
C LEU A 121 1.15 -5.77 -15.18
N SER A 122 0.45 -6.90 -15.33
CA SER A 122 0.67 -8.06 -14.47
C SER A 122 2.10 -8.59 -14.56
N ALA A 123 2.68 -8.62 -15.77
CA ALA A 123 4.08 -9.03 -15.95
C ALA A 123 5.06 -8.11 -15.21
N VAL A 124 4.86 -6.79 -15.26
CA VAL A 124 5.69 -5.82 -14.54
C VAL A 124 5.55 -5.98 -13.03
N ILE A 125 4.30 -6.09 -12.54
CA ILE A 125 4.05 -6.26 -11.10
C ILE A 125 4.63 -7.60 -10.61
N MET A 126 4.40 -8.70 -11.34
CA MET A 126 4.94 -10.01 -10.97
C MET A 126 6.46 -10.06 -11.04
N PHE A 127 7.07 -9.32 -11.98
CA PHE A 127 8.52 -9.18 -12.01
C PHE A 127 9.03 -8.52 -10.71
N GLY A 128 8.46 -7.38 -10.31
CA GLY A 128 8.83 -6.71 -9.06
C GLY A 128 8.43 -7.52 -7.81
N TYR A 129 7.39 -8.34 -7.88
CA TYR A 129 6.95 -9.21 -6.79
C TYR A 129 7.89 -10.41 -6.59
N ILE A 130 8.32 -11.04 -7.66
CA ILE A 130 9.18 -12.24 -7.59
C ILE A 130 10.64 -11.84 -7.34
N PHE A 131 11.17 -10.93 -8.15
CA PHE A 131 12.58 -10.57 -8.20
C PHE A 131 12.95 -9.35 -7.36
N GLY A 132 11.98 -8.53 -7.01
CA GLY A 132 12.14 -7.34 -6.16
C GLY A 132 11.55 -7.56 -4.78
N ILE A 133 11.34 -6.46 -4.07
CA ILE A 133 10.82 -6.46 -2.70
C ILE A 133 9.31 -6.16 -2.62
N LEU A 134 8.57 -6.26 -3.74
CA LEU A 134 7.13 -6.01 -3.73
C LEU A 134 6.33 -7.07 -2.97
N SER A 135 6.90 -8.26 -2.76
CA SER A 135 6.27 -9.35 -1.96
C SER A 135 6.09 -9.00 -0.48
N ALA A 136 6.70 -7.91 0.00
CA ALA A 136 6.53 -7.48 1.38
C ALA A 136 5.12 -6.96 1.71
N ALA A 137 4.29 -6.64 0.70
CA ALA A 137 2.94 -6.13 0.92
C ALA A 137 1.99 -6.54 -0.21
N ASN A 138 0.94 -7.28 0.12
CA ASN A 138 -0.01 -7.85 -0.84
C ASN A 138 -0.82 -6.79 -1.61
N TRP A 139 -1.14 -5.65 -1.00
CA TRP A 139 -1.89 -4.57 -1.65
C TRP A 139 -1.23 -4.06 -2.95
N ARG A 140 0.06 -4.32 -3.15
CA ARG A 140 0.79 -4.00 -4.38
C ARG A 140 0.33 -4.81 -5.60
N LEU A 141 -0.40 -5.91 -5.39
CA LEU A 141 -1.07 -6.68 -6.44
C LEU A 141 -2.42 -6.06 -6.86
N SER A 142 -2.97 -5.09 -6.13
CA SER A 142 -4.29 -4.48 -6.38
C SER A 142 -4.48 -3.97 -7.82
N PRO A 143 -3.49 -3.37 -8.51
CA PRO A 143 -3.66 -2.96 -9.90
C PRO A 143 -3.94 -4.13 -10.85
N MET A 144 -3.48 -5.35 -10.51
CA MET A 144 -3.82 -6.56 -11.29
C MET A 144 -5.30 -6.91 -11.15
N ILE A 145 -5.91 -6.67 -9.98
CA ILE A 145 -7.35 -6.90 -9.77
C ILE A 145 -8.14 -5.95 -10.64
N CYS A 146 -7.84 -4.64 -10.60
CA CYS A 146 -8.55 -3.64 -11.38
C CYS A 146 -8.49 -3.94 -12.88
N THR A 147 -7.30 -4.18 -13.42
CA THR A 147 -7.13 -4.48 -14.84
C THR A 147 -7.70 -5.87 -15.19
N GLY A 148 -7.64 -6.83 -14.28
CA GLY A 148 -8.21 -8.17 -14.43
C GLY A 148 -9.74 -8.16 -14.56
N ILE A 149 -10.43 -7.28 -13.82
CA ILE A 149 -11.88 -7.07 -13.96
C ILE A 149 -12.20 -6.57 -15.38
N PHE A 150 -11.48 -5.55 -15.88
CA PHE A 150 -11.68 -5.04 -17.24
C PHE A 150 -11.36 -6.07 -18.31
N ALA A 151 -10.26 -6.83 -18.16
CA ALA A 151 -9.88 -7.89 -19.08
C ALA A 151 -10.90 -9.04 -19.07
N SER A 152 -11.44 -9.40 -17.92
CA SER A 152 -12.50 -10.42 -17.78
C SER A 152 -13.78 -9.95 -18.46
N ALA A 153 -14.22 -8.72 -18.25
CA ALA A 153 -15.40 -8.15 -18.91
C ALA A 153 -15.23 -8.11 -20.42
N ALA A 154 -14.04 -7.71 -20.92
CA ALA A 154 -13.70 -7.72 -22.34
C ALA A 154 -13.75 -9.15 -22.94
N THR A 155 -13.22 -10.13 -22.19
CA THR A 155 -13.24 -11.54 -22.58
C THR A 155 -14.64 -12.09 -22.67
N PHE A 156 -15.47 -11.88 -21.64
CA PHE A 156 -16.88 -12.31 -21.64
C PHE A 156 -17.66 -11.73 -22.81
N THR A 157 -17.55 -10.40 -23.03
CA THR A 157 -18.26 -9.73 -24.14
C THR A 157 -17.78 -10.22 -25.50
N GLY A 158 -16.50 -10.47 -25.68
CA GLY A 158 -15.94 -10.98 -26.93
C GLY A 158 -16.32 -12.44 -27.23
N LEU A 159 -16.50 -13.24 -26.19
CA LEU A 159 -16.87 -14.66 -26.30
C LEU A 159 -18.40 -14.92 -26.25
N ARG A 160 -19.22 -13.89 -26.22
CA ARG A 160 -20.68 -13.93 -26.00
C ARG A 160 -21.49 -14.71 -27.06
N ARG A 161 -20.84 -15.49 -27.91
CA ARG A 161 -21.50 -16.27 -29.00
C ARG A 161 -22.21 -17.54 -28.52
N SER A 162 -22.07 -17.92 -27.27
CA SER A 162 -22.73 -19.12 -26.74
C SER A 162 -23.66 -18.79 -25.56
N ARG A 163 -24.76 -19.55 -25.41
CA ARG A 163 -25.65 -19.42 -24.24
C ARG A 163 -24.95 -19.70 -22.92
N VAL A 164 -23.90 -20.54 -22.95
CA VAL A 164 -23.06 -20.84 -21.77
C VAL A 164 -22.27 -19.63 -21.33
N SER A 165 -21.67 -18.90 -22.27
CA SER A 165 -20.91 -17.68 -22.00
C SER A 165 -21.79 -16.60 -21.34
N VAL A 166 -23.02 -16.38 -21.84
CA VAL A 166 -23.96 -15.43 -21.28
C VAL A 166 -24.37 -15.78 -19.83
N ARG A 167 -24.61 -17.08 -19.57
CA ARG A 167 -24.94 -17.53 -18.20
C ARG A 167 -23.79 -17.34 -17.25
N PHE A 168 -22.57 -17.63 -17.68
CA PHE A 168 -21.38 -17.47 -16.85
C PHE A 168 -21.09 -15.98 -16.55
N GLU A 169 -21.26 -15.09 -17.54
CA GLU A 169 -21.20 -13.64 -17.36
C GLU A 169 -22.23 -13.16 -16.34
N ALA A 170 -23.47 -13.60 -16.44
CA ALA A 170 -24.53 -13.25 -15.50
C ALA A 170 -24.23 -13.74 -14.08
N ILE A 171 -23.77 -14.97 -13.92
CA ILE A 171 -23.37 -15.52 -12.61
C ILE A 171 -22.24 -14.69 -12.01
N THR A 172 -21.20 -14.37 -12.79
CA THR A 172 -20.06 -13.56 -12.33
C THR A 172 -20.53 -12.17 -11.90
N ALA A 173 -21.40 -11.52 -12.68
CA ALA A 173 -21.96 -10.22 -12.35
C ALA A 173 -22.79 -10.28 -11.04
N CYS A 174 -23.59 -11.31 -10.86
CA CYS A 174 -24.36 -11.52 -9.61
C CYS A 174 -23.44 -11.74 -8.40
N LEU A 175 -22.36 -12.53 -8.56
CA LEU A 175 -21.39 -12.76 -7.48
C LEU A 175 -20.65 -11.47 -7.09
N LEU A 176 -20.24 -10.67 -8.08
CA LEU A 176 -19.61 -9.35 -7.84
C LEU A 176 -20.57 -8.38 -7.15
N ALA A 177 -21.83 -8.32 -7.62
CA ALA A 177 -22.85 -7.48 -6.99
C ALA A 177 -23.13 -7.90 -5.54
N LEU A 178 -23.24 -9.20 -5.28
CA LEU A 178 -23.43 -9.74 -3.94
C LEU A 178 -22.23 -9.42 -3.03
N LEU A 179 -21.01 -9.62 -3.52
CA LEU A 179 -19.79 -9.28 -2.78
C LEU A 179 -19.72 -7.78 -2.46
N SER A 180 -20.04 -6.93 -3.44
CA SER A 180 -20.10 -5.48 -3.23
C SER A 180 -21.15 -5.09 -2.19
N LEU A 181 -22.32 -5.72 -2.22
CA LEU A 181 -23.39 -5.49 -1.24
C LEU A 181 -22.94 -5.91 0.17
N VAL A 182 -22.37 -7.10 0.32
CA VAL A 182 -21.83 -7.58 1.61
C VAL A 182 -20.77 -6.63 2.14
N SER A 183 -19.83 -6.21 1.30
CA SER A 183 -18.77 -5.26 1.69
C SER A 183 -19.35 -3.90 2.12
N THR A 184 -20.31 -3.38 1.36
CA THR A 184 -21.00 -2.11 1.69
C THR A 184 -21.73 -2.21 3.03
N VAL A 185 -22.46 -3.30 3.27
CA VAL A 185 -23.17 -3.53 4.55
C VAL A 185 -22.17 -3.66 5.71
N THR A 186 -21.04 -4.32 5.49
CA THR A 186 -19.98 -4.45 6.50
C THR A 186 -19.42 -3.08 6.86
N ILE A 187 -19.07 -2.26 5.86
CA ILE A 187 -18.56 -0.89 6.09
C ILE A 187 -19.62 -0.02 6.78
N ALA A 188 -20.89 -0.09 6.34
CA ALA A 188 -21.97 0.70 6.94
C ALA A 188 -22.27 0.31 8.40
N LYS A 189 -21.90 -0.90 8.82
CA LYS A 189 -22.03 -1.38 10.20
C LYS A 189 -20.78 -1.12 11.05
N MET A 190 -19.71 -0.63 10.47
CA MET A 190 -18.53 -0.23 11.25
C MET A 190 -18.93 0.90 12.20
N ASP A 191 -18.59 0.73 13.47
CA ASP A 191 -18.84 1.73 14.48
C ASP A 191 -18.00 2.99 14.19
N SER A 192 -18.68 4.11 13.99
CA SER A 192 -18.01 5.41 13.83
C SER A 192 -17.25 5.82 15.11
N ASN A 193 -17.67 5.30 16.28
CA ASN A 193 -16.96 5.51 17.53
C ASN A 193 -15.65 4.71 17.64
N GLY A 194 -15.37 3.80 16.73
CA GLY A 194 -14.10 3.10 16.64
C GLY A 194 -12.90 4.05 16.48
N ILE A 195 -13.11 5.27 15.98
CA ILE A 195 -12.10 6.32 15.91
C ILE A 195 -11.76 6.81 17.32
N VAL A 196 -12.75 7.10 18.15
CA VAL A 196 -12.57 7.63 19.53
C VAL A 196 -11.89 6.61 20.44
N ASN A 197 -12.14 5.32 20.23
CA ASN A 197 -11.51 4.23 20.96
C ASN A 197 -10.19 3.77 20.33
N ASN A 198 -9.75 4.40 19.25
CA ASN A 198 -8.49 4.08 18.63
C ASN A 198 -7.33 4.58 19.52
N GLU A 199 -6.38 3.71 19.78
CA GLU A 199 -5.17 4.03 20.54
C GLU A 199 -4.46 5.29 20.03
N LYS A 200 -4.42 5.48 18.70
CA LYS A 200 -3.80 6.66 18.10
C LYS A 200 -4.54 7.96 18.41
N TYR A 201 -5.86 7.90 18.48
CA TYR A 201 -6.66 9.06 18.87
C TYR A 201 -6.42 9.43 20.33
N GLN A 202 -6.27 8.45 21.22
CA GLN A 202 -5.91 8.69 22.62
C GLN A 202 -4.52 9.33 22.75
N LEU A 203 -3.56 8.87 21.94
CA LEU A 203 -2.23 9.52 21.88
C LEU A 203 -2.31 10.97 21.42
N ILE A 204 -3.13 11.29 20.42
CA ILE A 204 -3.36 12.66 19.95
C ILE A 204 -3.92 13.52 21.08
N CYS A 205 -4.96 13.03 21.79
CA CYS A 205 -5.52 13.76 22.94
C CYS A 205 -4.47 14.06 24.04
N VAL A 206 -3.52 13.15 24.25
CA VAL A 206 -2.42 13.39 25.19
C VAL A 206 -1.47 14.46 24.64
N LEU A 207 -1.06 14.36 23.37
CA LEU A 207 -0.18 15.36 22.74
C LEU A 207 -0.80 16.75 22.79
N GLU A 208 -2.06 16.89 22.44
CA GLU A 208 -2.83 18.13 22.51
C GLU A 208 -2.93 18.69 23.95
N ALA A 209 -3.21 17.81 24.93
CA ALA A 209 -3.32 18.20 26.33
C ALA A 209 -2.00 18.74 26.90
N TYR A 210 -0.85 18.30 26.36
CA TYR A 210 0.48 18.79 26.73
C TYR A 210 0.97 19.94 25.83
N GLY A 211 0.18 20.36 24.83
CA GLY A 211 0.55 21.45 23.89
C GLY A 211 1.71 21.04 22.98
N LEU A 212 1.76 19.78 22.55
CA LEU A 212 2.83 19.22 21.74
C LEU A 212 2.38 19.17 20.28
N ASP A 213 2.59 20.26 19.56
CA ASP A 213 2.06 20.46 18.20
C ASP A 213 2.97 19.89 17.12
N TYR A 214 4.27 19.69 17.43
CA TYR A 214 5.26 19.22 16.45
C TYR A 214 6.22 18.21 17.06
N GLY A 215 6.47 17.14 16.30
CA GLY A 215 7.40 16.11 16.74
C GLY A 215 7.65 15.03 15.72
N TYR A 216 8.05 13.86 16.21
CA TYR A 216 8.56 12.78 15.41
C TYR A 216 8.00 11.44 15.86
N ALA A 217 7.73 10.57 14.91
CA ALA A 217 7.34 9.18 15.16
C ALA A 217 7.76 8.32 13.96
N THR A 218 7.74 7.01 14.10
CA THR A 218 7.98 6.12 12.96
C THR A 218 6.91 6.28 11.89
N PHE A 219 7.25 5.98 10.64
CA PHE A 219 6.45 6.28 9.44
C PHE A 219 4.94 6.01 9.59
N TRP A 220 4.57 4.81 10.07
CA TRP A 220 3.16 4.45 10.22
C TRP A 220 2.44 5.20 11.35
N ASN A 221 3.17 5.66 12.35
CA ASN A 221 2.64 6.39 13.49
C ASN A 221 2.51 7.88 13.18
N SER A 222 3.53 8.49 12.60
CA SER A 222 3.57 9.91 12.26
C SER A 222 2.45 10.33 11.31
N GLN A 223 2.26 9.58 10.21
CA GLN A 223 1.23 9.89 9.22
C GLN A 223 -0.18 9.79 9.81
N VAL A 224 -0.44 8.76 10.63
CA VAL A 224 -1.75 8.56 11.27
C VAL A 224 -2.05 9.68 12.25
N ILE A 225 -1.10 10.09 13.08
CA ILE A 225 -1.27 11.20 14.05
C ILE A 225 -1.60 12.49 13.31
N THR A 226 -0.81 12.86 12.30
CA THR A 226 -1.03 14.10 11.54
C THR A 226 -2.39 14.11 10.85
N VAL A 227 -2.83 12.99 10.27
CA VAL A 227 -4.13 12.90 9.58
C VAL A 227 -5.31 12.91 10.57
N LEU A 228 -5.23 12.15 11.67
CA LEU A 228 -6.31 12.04 12.63
C LEU A 228 -6.49 13.30 13.50
N SER A 229 -5.42 14.10 13.68
CA SER A 229 -5.48 15.40 14.37
C SER A 229 -5.88 16.55 13.44
N ASP A 230 -6.25 16.27 12.19
CA ASP A 230 -6.51 17.30 11.17
C ASP A 230 -5.35 18.28 10.98
N SER A 231 -4.13 17.78 11.19
CA SER A 231 -2.85 18.51 11.17
C SER A 231 -2.63 19.51 12.33
N GLU A 232 -3.42 19.43 13.39
CA GLU A 232 -3.16 20.18 14.61
C GLU A 232 -1.91 19.67 15.33
N VAL A 233 -1.68 18.34 15.31
CA VAL A 233 -0.42 17.72 15.70
C VAL A 233 0.31 17.23 14.47
N ARG A 234 1.50 17.73 14.21
CA ARG A 234 2.34 17.34 13.08
C ARG A 234 3.47 16.43 13.54
N ALA A 235 3.54 15.25 12.99
CA ALA A 235 4.61 14.30 13.26
C ALA A 235 5.39 13.99 11.99
N ALA A 236 6.68 14.25 11.98
CA ALA A 236 7.58 13.87 10.90
C ALA A 236 8.08 12.44 11.07
N ASN A 237 8.45 11.82 9.95
CA ASN A 237 8.83 10.40 9.93
C ASN A 237 10.28 10.21 10.41
N ILE A 238 10.49 9.32 11.35
CA ILE A 238 11.82 8.84 11.74
C ILE A 238 11.93 7.32 11.55
N ASP A 239 13.13 6.86 11.32
CA ASP A 239 13.50 5.45 11.36
C ASP A 239 14.17 5.16 12.70
N VAL A 240 13.70 4.09 13.37
CA VAL A 240 14.33 3.53 14.58
C VAL A 240 14.70 2.09 14.26
N ASN A 241 16.00 1.80 14.28
CA ASN A 241 16.52 0.48 13.92
C ASN A 241 17.84 0.19 14.68
N GLU A 242 18.51 -0.89 14.36
CA GLU A 242 19.76 -1.30 14.97
C GLU A 242 20.93 -0.29 14.81
N LYS A 243 20.79 0.69 13.94
CA LYS A 243 21.77 1.75 13.72
C LYS A 243 21.47 3.02 14.53
N GLY A 244 20.33 3.07 15.21
CA GLY A 244 19.89 4.21 15.99
C GLY A 244 18.62 4.87 15.47
N ILE A 245 18.51 6.18 15.70
CA ILE A 245 17.43 7.06 15.27
C ILE A 245 17.92 7.97 14.13
N ALA A 246 17.12 8.09 13.08
CA ALA A 246 17.46 8.95 11.94
C ALA A 246 16.22 9.49 11.22
N PRO A 247 16.32 10.60 10.47
CA PRO A 247 15.27 11.08 9.60
C PRO A 247 14.86 10.03 8.56
N CYS A 248 13.58 9.63 8.54
CA CYS A 248 13.05 8.77 7.48
C CYS A 248 12.72 9.62 6.25
N ARG A 249 13.58 9.53 5.24
CA ARG A 249 13.46 10.33 4.00
C ARG A 249 12.37 9.84 3.05
N TYR A 250 11.65 8.79 3.40
CA TYR A 250 10.58 8.28 2.57
C TYR A 250 9.33 9.16 2.71
N GLN A 251 8.89 9.76 1.61
CA GLN A 251 7.73 10.66 1.54
C GLN A 251 7.78 11.83 2.55
N ALA A 252 8.97 12.33 2.84
CA ALA A 252 9.18 13.38 3.80
C ALA A 252 9.80 14.63 3.15
N ASN A 253 9.43 15.80 3.64
CA ASN A 253 10.12 17.04 3.33
C ASN A 253 11.32 17.18 4.29
N MET A 254 12.52 17.38 3.77
CA MET A 254 13.73 17.46 4.58
C MET A 254 13.71 18.63 5.57
N LYS A 255 12.96 19.69 5.28
CA LYS A 255 12.76 20.81 6.21
C LYS A 255 12.00 20.44 7.49
N TRP A 256 11.34 19.29 7.50
CA TRP A 256 10.64 18.81 8.71
C TRP A 256 11.60 18.34 9.81
N PHE A 257 12.86 18.13 9.46
CA PHE A 257 13.91 17.67 10.40
C PHE A 257 14.82 18.82 10.89
N GLU A 258 14.51 20.04 10.48
CA GLU A 258 15.15 21.27 11.00
C GLU A 258 14.28 21.87 12.11
N ASP A 259 14.88 22.68 12.97
CA ASP A 259 14.12 23.44 13.97
C ASP A 259 13.03 24.29 13.31
N GLN A 260 11.81 24.17 13.81
CA GLN A 260 10.65 24.86 13.26
C GLN A 260 10.44 26.20 13.96
N GLU A 261 10.13 27.25 13.20
CA GLU A 261 9.85 28.57 13.75
C GLU A 261 8.60 28.55 14.64
N GLY A 262 8.73 28.98 15.89
CA GLY A 262 7.63 29.03 16.86
C GLY A 262 7.36 27.72 17.58
N VAL A 263 8.22 26.69 17.42
CA VAL A 263 8.15 25.44 18.17
C VAL A 263 9.24 25.45 19.24
N ASP A 264 8.83 25.59 20.49
CA ASP A 264 9.75 25.62 21.63
C ASP A 264 10.02 24.20 22.20
N ARG A 265 9.19 23.21 21.83
CA ARG A 265 9.28 21.87 22.35
C ARG A 265 8.88 20.84 21.31
N TYR A 266 9.73 19.86 21.11
CA TYR A 266 9.53 18.73 20.19
C TYR A 266 9.19 17.46 20.95
N PHE A 267 8.37 16.60 20.37
CA PHE A 267 8.14 15.26 20.91
C PHE A 267 8.72 14.17 19.98
N VAL A 268 9.15 13.06 20.58
CA VAL A 268 9.43 11.80 19.89
C VAL A 268 8.53 10.74 20.50
N LEU A 269 7.61 10.21 19.71
CA LEU A 269 6.69 9.15 20.10
C LEU A 269 7.20 7.79 19.65
N LEU A 270 7.51 6.93 20.61
CA LEU A 270 7.98 5.57 20.37
C LEU A 270 7.11 4.54 21.09
N SER A 271 6.86 3.41 20.44
CA SER A 271 6.32 2.22 21.09
C SER A 271 7.38 1.56 21.97
N ASP A 272 6.96 0.74 22.94
CA ASP A 272 7.89 0.02 23.82
C ASP A 272 8.93 -0.76 23.03
N ARG A 273 8.54 -1.41 21.91
CA ARG A 273 9.45 -2.15 21.04
C ARG A 273 10.50 -1.25 20.38
N GLU A 274 10.09 -0.04 19.95
CA GLU A 274 11.01 0.93 19.33
C GLU A 274 11.97 1.49 20.38
N VAL A 275 11.51 1.71 21.60
CA VAL A 275 12.34 2.11 22.74
C VAL A 275 13.37 1.02 23.05
N GLU A 276 12.97 -0.26 23.11
CA GLU A 276 13.90 -1.37 23.32
C GLU A 276 14.96 -1.44 22.21
N THR A 277 14.53 -1.25 20.94
CA THR A 277 15.44 -1.25 19.80
C THR A 277 16.45 -0.12 19.91
N LEU A 278 16.00 1.11 20.21
CA LEU A 278 16.86 2.28 20.32
C LEU A 278 17.84 2.17 21.51
N ARG A 279 17.38 1.64 22.65
CA ARG A 279 18.23 1.40 23.84
C ARG A 279 19.38 0.42 23.59
N ALA A 280 19.23 -0.45 22.61
CA ALA A 280 20.28 -1.41 22.23
C ALA A 280 21.36 -0.79 21.30
N THR A 281 21.20 0.47 20.90
CA THR A 281 22.13 1.19 20.00
C THR A 281 23.08 2.11 20.75
N ASP A 282 24.17 2.47 20.09
CA ASP A 282 25.14 3.46 20.62
C ASP A 282 24.52 4.88 20.69
N ASP A 283 23.50 5.16 19.87
CA ASP A 283 22.81 6.45 19.83
C ASP A 283 21.98 6.73 21.09
N TRP A 284 21.60 5.67 21.84
CA TRP A 284 20.78 5.83 23.04
C TRP A 284 21.36 6.81 24.04
N ALA A 285 22.67 6.76 24.28
CA ALA A 285 23.31 7.63 25.27
C ALA A 285 23.19 9.12 24.90
N LEU A 286 23.30 9.46 23.59
CA LEU A 286 23.13 10.83 23.11
C LEU A 286 21.65 11.22 23.16
N PHE A 287 20.77 10.36 22.71
CA PHE A 287 19.32 10.58 22.72
C PHE A 287 18.82 10.85 24.14
N ASP A 288 19.15 9.99 25.10
CA ASP A 288 18.75 10.08 26.50
C ASP A 288 19.30 11.35 27.17
N ALA A 289 20.52 11.76 26.82
CA ALA A 289 21.15 12.97 27.35
C ALA A 289 20.46 14.27 26.87
N LEU A 290 19.74 14.24 25.74
CA LEU A 290 19.01 15.39 25.18
C LEU A 290 17.52 15.41 25.58
N VAL A 291 17.03 14.33 26.21
CA VAL A 291 15.64 14.28 26.70
C VAL A 291 15.46 15.27 27.84
N THR A 292 14.48 16.16 27.73
CA THR A 292 14.14 17.14 28.75
C THR A 292 13.03 16.66 29.68
N ASP A 293 12.12 15.80 29.19
CA ASP A 293 11.04 15.20 29.97
C ASP A 293 10.53 13.92 29.28
N GLU A 294 9.82 13.06 30.01
CA GLU A 294 9.28 11.80 29.53
C GLU A 294 7.84 11.62 29.99
N ILE A 295 6.92 11.29 29.06
CA ILE A 295 5.54 10.93 29.36
C ILE A 295 5.36 9.46 28.98
N LYS A 296 5.12 8.62 29.98
CA LYS A 296 4.93 7.18 29.78
C LYS A 296 3.44 6.83 29.75
N LEU A 297 3.05 6.10 28.73
CA LEU A 297 1.71 5.53 28.51
C LEU A 297 1.85 4.00 28.46
N ASP A 298 0.72 3.27 28.41
CA ASP A 298 0.72 1.80 28.51
C ASP A 298 1.72 1.10 27.58
N ASN A 299 1.69 1.43 26.27
CA ASN A 299 2.54 0.81 25.24
C ASN A 299 3.42 1.83 24.49
N TRP A 300 3.47 3.07 24.99
CA TRP A 300 4.08 4.20 24.31
C TRP A 300 4.85 5.08 25.26
N THR A 301 5.93 5.66 24.77
CA THR A 301 6.68 6.68 25.48
C THR A 301 6.81 7.91 24.59
N ILE A 302 6.52 9.07 25.14
CA ILE A 302 6.72 10.37 24.50
C ILE A 302 7.93 11.01 25.18
N TYR A 303 9.01 11.17 24.45
CA TYR A 303 10.20 11.91 24.89
C TYR A 303 10.12 13.34 24.42
N LEU A 304 10.51 14.30 25.25
CA LEU A 304 10.47 15.73 24.96
C LEU A 304 11.87 16.29 24.79
N PHE A 305 12.00 17.22 23.84
CA PHE A 305 13.25 17.86 23.45
C PHE A 305 13.04 19.35 23.20
N ASP A 306 14.07 20.18 23.45
CA ASP A 306 14.05 21.61 23.17
C ASP A 306 14.57 21.95 21.75
N SER A 307 15.13 20.97 21.04
CA SER A 307 15.64 21.12 19.66
C SER A 307 15.63 19.78 18.92
N THR A 308 15.94 19.81 17.63
CA THR A 308 16.03 18.63 16.77
C THR A 308 17.42 17.95 16.79
N ALA A 309 18.32 18.36 17.67
CA ALA A 309 19.71 17.87 17.74
C ALA A 309 19.86 16.37 17.97
N PHE A 310 18.82 15.66 18.40
CA PHE A 310 18.82 14.21 18.52
C PHE A 310 18.74 13.47 17.17
N LEU A 311 18.55 14.22 16.06
CA LEU A 311 18.53 13.66 14.69
C LEU A 311 19.86 13.85 13.94
N ASP A 312 20.83 14.58 14.52
CA ASP A 312 22.16 14.81 13.96
C ASP A 312 23.11 13.63 14.25
#